data_be181a262f24538513c4ad4490f6c3b8
#
_entry.id   be181a262f24538513c4ad4490f6c3b8
#
_cell.length_a   1.000
_cell.length_b   1.000
_cell.length_c   1.000
_cell.angle_alpha   90.00
_cell.angle_beta   90.00
_cell.angle_gamma   90.00
#
_symmetry.space_group_name_H-M   'P 1'
#
loop_
_entity.id
_entity.type
_entity.pdbx_description
1 polymer ?
#
loop_
_entity_poly.entity_id
_entity_poly.type
_entity_poly.pdbx_seq_one_letter_code
_entity_poly.pdbx_strand_id
1 'polypeptide(L)'
;VFGSTAISAVLGAAPALSTDPADLRPFVRAACNAGLAIMLVAPGTKIPIEPRSDVQRRKDDKAARDAAEAAGDPRYSKVEAPAGLHLATTDSKTACKYLDRAAKLYPDPLNFAIEVGRSNLIIVDVDTPAEKDAFLNWWSQSEGRDMRSVAPTVSSPGVFDQATNQWVHWSGGHYYFTLPEGVVMPTDVGNYTHQTPAGKFSVAWGGRYILIPPSVRAEGAYRFTGMDMPAPPVLLDLIQGRAEIAAANRQRAAERRAEGGGEFDDAIDEWSESIEWSDILSPHGWVPTMDTDRCGCPIWTAPGVHGSPKSATAHDGGCDLGRYTTTNAPLHVWTDHTDNLLDTWLSERGTKTITKLQLIAVYEHNSDVASACRALGLATLADTAATLLADDDLRI
;
A
#
# COMPACT_ATOMS: atom_id res chain seq x y z
N VAL A 1 1.15 -27.13 18.87
CA VAL A 1 -0.27 -26.84 18.62
C VAL A 1 -0.51 -25.46 19.22
N PHE A 2 -0.63 -24.45 18.36
CA PHE A 2 -0.98 -23.10 18.81
C PHE A 2 -2.45 -23.11 19.26
N GLY A 3 -2.74 -22.58 20.46
CA GLY A 3 -4.11 -22.40 20.94
C GLY A 3 -4.86 -21.36 20.08
N SER A 4 -6.19 -21.47 20.01
CA SER A 4 -7.01 -20.47 19.33
C SER A 4 -6.82 -19.10 19.98
N THR A 5 -6.40 -18.11 19.19
CA THR A 5 -6.34 -16.72 19.66
C THR A 5 -7.71 -16.06 19.54
N ALA A 6 -7.87 -14.89 20.16
CA ALA A 6 -9.11 -14.12 20.06
C ALA A 6 -9.42 -13.73 18.59
N ILE A 7 -8.40 -13.48 17.77
CA ILE A 7 -8.55 -13.12 16.36
C ILE A 7 -9.08 -14.29 15.54
N SER A 8 -8.42 -15.46 15.63
CA SER A 8 -8.86 -16.68 14.94
C SER A 8 -10.27 -17.09 15.35
N ALA A 9 -10.61 -16.98 16.64
CA ALA A 9 -11.96 -17.30 17.13
C ALA A 9 -13.03 -16.39 16.50
N VAL A 10 -12.75 -15.09 16.38
CA VAL A 10 -13.67 -14.12 15.77
C VAL A 10 -13.80 -14.35 14.27
N LEU A 11 -12.69 -14.51 13.55
CA LEU A 11 -12.71 -14.72 12.10
C LEU A 11 -13.39 -16.06 11.74
N GLY A 12 -13.18 -17.11 12.54
CA GLY A 12 -13.81 -18.40 12.35
C GLY A 12 -15.31 -18.40 12.67
N ALA A 13 -15.77 -17.49 13.52
CA ALA A 13 -17.18 -17.28 13.86
C ALA A 13 -17.87 -16.19 13.03
N ALA A 14 -17.22 -15.71 11.94
CA ALA A 14 -17.82 -14.68 11.10
C ALA A 14 -19.19 -15.14 10.56
N PRO A 15 -20.26 -14.31 10.70
CA PRO A 15 -21.59 -14.66 10.24
C PRO A 15 -21.66 -14.65 8.70
N ALA A 16 -22.78 -15.09 8.14
CA ALA A 16 -23.10 -14.77 6.76
C ALA A 16 -23.28 -13.24 6.60
N LEU A 17 -22.99 -12.72 5.41
CA LEU A 17 -23.30 -11.32 5.11
C LEU A 17 -24.81 -11.07 5.22
N SER A 18 -25.17 -9.95 5.81
CA SER A 18 -26.55 -9.48 5.97
C SER A 18 -26.65 -8.00 5.64
N THR A 19 -27.80 -7.58 5.14
CA THR A 19 -28.16 -6.17 4.99
C THR A 19 -28.68 -5.57 6.28
N ASP A 20 -29.09 -6.41 7.25
CA ASP A 20 -29.48 -5.94 8.59
C ASP A 20 -28.23 -5.77 9.47
N PRO A 21 -27.90 -4.54 9.89
CA PRO A 21 -26.77 -4.33 10.78
C PRO A 21 -26.93 -5.03 12.14
N ALA A 22 -28.13 -5.39 12.55
CA ALA A 22 -28.35 -6.10 13.80
C ALA A 22 -27.67 -7.48 13.82
N ASP A 23 -27.63 -8.17 12.68
CA ASP A 23 -27.00 -9.47 12.52
C ASP A 23 -25.46 -9.38 12.59
N LEU A 24 -24.90 -8.24 12.18
CA LEU A 24 -23.46 -8.02 12.04
C LEU A 24 -22.82 -7.35 13.26
N ARG A 25 -23.60 -6.62 14.08
CA ARG A 25 -23.08 -5.93 15.28
C ARG A 25 -22.35 -6.85 16.27
N PRO A 26 -22.82 -8.08 16.56
CA PRO A 26 -22.09 -8.99 17.44
C PRO A 26 -20.68 -9.30 16.92
N PHE A 27 -20.55 -9.56 15.63
CA PHE A 27 -19.27 -9.79 14.96
C PHE A 27 -18.36 -8.57 15.05
N VAL A 28 -18.86 -7.38 14.68
CA VAL A 28 -18.09 -6.12 14.74
C VAL A 28 -17.58 -5.84 16.15
N ARG A 29 -18.42 -6.04 17.17
CA ARG A 29 -18.01 -5.89 18.57
C ARG A 29 -16.94 -6.89 18.98
N ALA A 30 -17.11 -8.16 18.61
CA ALA A 30 -16.15 -9.21 18.91
C ALA A 30 -14.79 -8.92 18.21
N ALA A 31 -14.82 -8.48 16.96
CA ALA A 31 -13.62 -8.12 16.22
C ALA A 31 -12.88 -6.92 16.85
N CYS A 32 -13.58 -5.84 17.20
CA CYS A 32 -12.98 -4.71 17.90
C CYS A 32 -12.41 -5.12 19.27
N ASN A 33 -13.12 -5.96 20.02
CA ASN A 33 -12.65 -6.47 21.32
C ASN A 33 -11.42 -7.39 21.19
N ALA A 34 -11.26 -8.07 20.04
CA ALA A 34 -10.07 -8.83 19.71
C ALA A 34 -8.90 -7.96 19.22
N GLY A 35 -9.07 -6.63 19.20
CA GLY A 35 -8.04 -5.67 18.78
C GLY A 35 -8.03 -5.38 17.29
N LEU A 36 -8.99 -5.88 16.49
CA LEU A 36 -9.07 -5.60 15.07
C LEU A 36 -9.65 -4.21 14.81
N ALA A 37 -8.88 -3.36 14.13
CA ALA A 37 -9.32 -2.04 13.71
C ALA A 37 -10.20 -2.15 12.45
N ILE A 38 -11.51 -2.23 12.68
CA ILE A 38 -12.51 -2.46 11.64
C ILE A 38 -12.77 -1.20 10.82
N MET A 39 -12.89 -1.38 9.52
CA MET A 39 -13.43 -0.41 8.58
C MET A 39 -14.42 -1.07 7.63
N LEU A 40 -15.28 -0.24 7.03
CA LEU A 40 -16.31 -0.67 6.10
C LEU A 40 -15.89 -0.41 4.66
N VAL A 41 -16.29 -1.31 3.79
CA VAL A 41 -15.95 -1.32 2.37
C VAL A 41 -17.24 -1.51 1.56
N ALA A 42 -17.32 -0.87 0.41
CA ALA A 42 -18.50 -0.93 -0.45
C ALA A 42 -18.81 -2.38 -0.89
N PRO A 43 -20.09 -2.74 -1.04
CA PRO A 43 -20.53 -4.08 -1.41
C PRO A 43 -19.80 -4.64 -2.63
N GLY A 44 -19.30 -5.86 -2.55
CA GLY A 44 -18.64 -6.55 -3.65
C GLY A 44 -17.29 -5.99 -4.08
N THR A 45 -16.76 -4.97 -3.42
CA THR A 45 -15.54 -4.24 -3.82
C THR A 45 -14.45 -4.27 -2.74
N LYS A 46 -13.32 -3.62 -3.05
CA LYS A 46 -12.27 -3.25 -2.08
C LYS A 46 -12.30 -1.75 -1.75
N ILE A 47 -13.30 -0.98 -2.16
CA ILE A 47 -13.33 0.48 -2.03
C ILE A 47 -13.82 0.87 -0.63
N PRO A 48 -13.01 1.60 0.16
CA PRO A 48 -13.44 2.13 1.46
C PRO A 48 -14.62 3.09 1.31
N ILE A 49 -15.55 3.03 2.24
CA ILE A 49 -16.68 3.97 2.25
C ILE A 49 -16.47 5.08 3.27
N GLU A 50 -17.19 6.18 3.10
CA GLU A 50 -17.28 7.28 4.09
C GLU A 50 -18.52 7.09 4.97
N PRO A 51 -18.37 6.52 6.18
CA PRO A 51 -19.51 6.20 7.05
C PRO A 51 -19.91 7.37 7.95
N ARG A 52 -19.15 8.47 8.00
CA ARG A 52 -19.49 9.65 8.82
C ARG A 52 -20.66 10.42 8.23
N SER A 53 -21.41 11.11 9.08
CA SER A 53 -22.40 12.08 8.61
C SER A 53 -21.71 13.32 8.03
N ASP A 54 -22.40 14.05 7.14
CA ASP A 54 -21.89 15.32 6.65
C ASP A 54 -21.61 16.30 7.79
N VAL A 55 -22.45 16.29 8.84
CA VAL A 55 -22.23 17.10 10.04
C VAL A 55 -20.94 16.64 10.77
N GLN A 56 -20.75 15.32 10.93
CA GLN A 56 -19.54 14.80 11.58
C GLN A 56 -18.30 15.08 10.72
N ARG A 57 -18.38 14.85 9.42
CA ARG A 57 -17.27 15.12 8.49
C ARG A 57 -16.84 16.59 8.53
N ARG A 58 -17.80 17.53 8.44
CA ARG A 58 -17.51 18.98 8.54
C ARG A 58 -16.89 19.36 9.88
N LYS A 59 -17.31 18.72 10.97
CA LYS A 59 -16.72 18.94 12.30
C LYS A 59 -15.28 18.43 12.36
N ASP A 60 -15.03 17.25 11.81
CA ASP A 60 -13.69 16.65 11.75
C ASP A 60 -12.76 17.46 10.83
N ASP A 61 -13.26 17.92 9.67
CA ASP A 61 -12.52 18.78 8.75
C ASP A 61 -12.17 20.12 9.38
N LYS A 62 -13.11 20.70 10.16
CA LYS A 62 -12.83 21.93 10.92
C LYS A 62 -11.73 21.67 11.95
N ALA A 63 -11.82 20.61 12.74
CA ALA A 63 -10.82 20.27 13.74
C ALA A 63 -9.44 20.02 13.13
N ALA A 64 -9.39 19.36 11.97
CA ALA A 64 -8.14 19.14 11.25
C ALA A 64 -7.51 20.45 10.76
N ARG A 65 -8.33 21.39 10.25
CA ARG A 65 -7.87 22.73 9.85
C ARG A 65 -7.38 23.56 11.04
N ASP A 66 -8.14 23.58 12.12
CA ASP A 66 -7.77 24.31 13.34
C ASP A 66 -6.42 23.79 13.91
N ALA A 67 -6.19 22.46 13.85
CA ALA A 67 -4.93 21.84 14.28
C ALA A 67 -3.76 22.19 13.33
N ALA A 68 -3.99 22.19 12.02
CA ALA A 68 -2.98 22.55 11.02
C ALA A 68 -2.61 24.04 11.12
N GLU A 69 -3.58 24.93 11.34
CA GLU A 69 -3.35 26.36 11.59
C GLU A 69 -2.51 26.57 12.84
N ALA A 70 -2.85 25.87 13.94
CA ALA A 70 -2.09 25.94 15.19
C ALA A 70 -0.65 25.41 15.04
N ALA A 71 -0.43 24.46 14.12
CA ALA A 71 0.89 23.94 13.77
C ALA A 71 1.67 24.85 12.80
N GLY A 72 1.08 25.94 12.32
CA GLY A 72 1.70 26.88 11.38
C GLY A 72 1.74 26.38 9.93
N ASP A 73 0.89 25.40 9.54
CA ASP A 73 0.81 24.95 8.15
C ASP A 73 0.19 26.07 7.27
N PRO A 74 0.91 26.63 6.30
CA PRO A 74 0.39 27.70 5.44
C PRO A 74 -0.80 27.27 4.58
N ARG A 75 -1.05 25.95 4.48
CA ARG A 75 -2.14 25.37 3.70
C ARG A 75 -3.29 24.87 4.55
N TYR A 76 -3.36 25.28 5.84
CA TYR A 76 -4.36 24.79 6.79
C TYR A 76 -5.79 24.87 6.26
N SER A 77 -6.12 25.88 5.43
CA SER A 77 -7.46 26.04 4.86
C SER A 77 -7.90 24.92 3.91
N LYS A 78 -6.94 24.21 3.30
CA LYS A 78 -7.16 23.06 2.41
C LYS A 78 -7.10 21.71 3.14
N VAL A 79 -6.77 21.70 4.43
CA VAL A 79 -6.66 20.46 5.20
C VAL A 79 -8.05 19.88 5.43
N GLU A 80 -8.19 18.61 5.14
CA GLU A 80 -9.38 17.81 5.43
C GLU A 80 -9.04 16.70 6.43
N ALA A 81 -10.04 16.28 7.18
CA ALA A 81 -9.88 15.16 8.09
C ALA A 81 -9.56 13.86 7.33
N PRO A 82 -8.72 13.00 7.90
CA PRO A 82 -8.42 11.71 7.31
C PRO A 82 -9.68 10.90 6.97
N ALA A 83 -9.65 10.17 5.84
CA ALA A 83 -10.74 9.34 5.34
C ALA A 83 -10.24 7.93 4.95
N GLY A 84 -11.12 7.09 4.44
CA GLY A 84 -10.78 5.75 3.98
C GLY A 84 -10.22 4.88 5.10
N LEU A 85 -9.03 4.30 4.90
CA LEU A 85 -8.39 3.41 5.88
C LEU A 85 -8.16 4.07 7.26
N HIS A 86 -8.04 5.39 7.30
CA HIS A 86 -7.85 6.14 8.56
C HIS A 86 -9.09 6.17 9.45
N LEU A 87 -10.25 5.75 8.95
CA LEU A 87 -11.48 5.59 9.74
C LEU A 87 -11.58 4.22 10.43
N ALA A 88 -10.63 3.32 10.17
CA ALA A 88 -10.55 2.05 10.87
C ALA A 88 -10.43 2.26 12.38
N THR A 89 -11.19 1.50 13.16
CA THR A 89 -11.29 1.71 14.61
C THR A 89 -11.45 0.40 15.38
N THR A 90 -10.83 0.32 16.55
CA THR A 90 -11.04 -0.71 17.55
C THR A 90 -12.14 -0.34 18.56
N ASP A 91 -12.67 0.91 18.49
CA ASP A 91 -13.81 1.30 19.31
C ASP A 91 -15.11 0.73 18.73
N SER A 92 -15.64 -0.28 19.41
CA SER A 92 -16.82 -1.01 18.97
C SER A 92 -18.09 -0.15 18.88
N LYS A 93 -18.20 0.93 19.65
CA LYS A 93 -19.34 1.87 19.56
C LYS A 93 -19.29 2.64 18.26
N THR A 94 -18.13 3.19 17.92
CA THR A 94 -17.90 3.92 16.66
C THR A 94 -18.07 2.97 15.46
N ALA A 95 -17.49 1.78 15.50
CA ALA A 95 -17.62 0.78 14.42
C ALA A 95 -19.08 0.39 14.17
N CYS A 96 -19.87 0.11 15.23
CA CYS A 96 -21.29 -0.17 15.09
C CYS A 96 -22.10 1.02 14.57
N LYS A 97 -21.78 2.26 15.02
CA LYS A 97 -22.41 3.47 14.50
C LYS A 97 -22.14 3.66 13.01
N TYR A 98 -20.92 3.37 12.57
CA TYR A 98 -20.55 3.40 11.15
C TYR A 98 -21.31 2.35 10.36
N LEU A 99 -21.42 1.12 10.87
CA LEU A 99 -22.20 0.04 10.27
C LEU A 99 -23.68 0.44 10.10
N ASP A 100 -24.34 0.93 11.18
CA ASP A 100 -25.73 1.32 11.16
C ASP A 100 -26.04 2.42 10.16
N ARG A 101 -25.06 3.31 9.96
CA ARG A 101 -25.20 4.39 9.00
C ARG A 101 -24.98 3.92 7.58
N ALA A 102 -23.93 3.16 7.35
CA ALA A 102 -23.59 2.67 6.03
C ALA A 102 -24.67 1.74 5.47
N ALA A 103 -25.27 0.89 6.31
CA ALA A 103 -26.39 0.03 5.90
C ALA A 103 -27.63 0.81 5.39
N LYS A 104 -27.77 2.10 5.75
CA LYS A 104 -28.84 2.97 5.20
C LYS A 104 -28.49 3.54 3.83
N LEU A 105 -27.22 3.57 3.47
CA LEU A 105 -26.72 4.15 2.22
C LEU A 105 -26.52 3.09 1.13
N TYR A 106 -26.32 1.84 1.53
CA TYR A 106 -26.04 0.73 0.62
C TYR A 106 -27.15 -0.33 0.76
N PRO A 107 -27.84 -0.69 -0.33
CA PRO A 107 -28.90 -1.71 -0.31
C PRO A 107 -28.34 -3.13 -0.21
N ASP A 108 -27.07 -3.31 -0.65
CA ASP A 108 -26.39 -4.61 -0.62
C ASP A 108 -25.51 -4.75 0.62
N PRO A 109 -25.19 -6.00 1.02
CA PRO A 109 -24.36 -6.26 2.20
C PRO A 109 -22.96 -5.63 2.08
N LEU A 110 -22.55 -4.92 3.14
CA LEU A 110 -21.23 -4.28 3.22
C LEU A 110 -20.12 -5.30 3.40
N ASN A 111 -18.96 -5.02 2.82
CA ASN A 111 -17.73 -5.71 3.12
C ASN A 111 -17.01 -5.11 4.34
N PHE A 112 -16.17 -5.91 4.97
CA PHE A 112 -15.37 -5.55 6.13
C PHE A 112 -13.89 -5.67 5.83
N ALA A 113 -13.11 -4.72 6.32
CA ALA A 113 -11.66 -4.77 6.28
C ALA A 113 -11.09 -4.39 7.65
N ILE A 114 -9.83 -4.69 7.85
CA ILE A 114 -9.04 -4.21 8.98
C ILE A 114 -7.87 -3.36 8.49
N GLU A 115 -7.55 -2.30 9.21
CA GLU A 115 -6.26 -1.62 9.06
C GLU A 115 -5.21 -2.39 9.87
N VAL A 116 -4.13 -2.78 9.19
CA VAL A 116 -3.17 -3.78 9.69
C VAL A 116 -2.41 -3.28 10.91
N GLY A 117 -1.85 -2.07 10.84
CA GLY A 117 -1.02 -1.51 11.92
C GLY A 117 -1.83 -1.23 13.20
N ARG A 118 -3.02 -0.64 13.05
CA ARG A 118 -3.91 -0.38 14.20
C ARG A 118 -4.49 -1.66 14.81
N SER A 119 -4.46 -2.76 14.06
CA SER A 119 -4.82 -4.08 14.55
C SER A 119 -3.65 -4.79 15.23
N ASN A 120 -2.49 -4.14 15.33
CA ASN A 120 -1.27 -4.70 15.90
C ASN A 120 -0.86 -6.03 15.27
N LEU A 121 -0.95 -6.08 13.93
CA LEU A 121 -0.66 -7.26 13.11
C LEU A 121 0.45 -6.98 12.11
N ILE A 122 1.14 -8.06 11.73
CA ILE A 122 1.85 -8.18 10.47
C ILE A 122 1.06 -9.15 9.60
N ILE A 123 0.87 -8.81 8.33
CA ILE A 123 0.18 -9.69 7.39
C ILE A 123 1.07 -9.95 6.19
N VAL A 124 1.29 -11.22 5.92
CA VAL A 124 1.86 -11.65 4.64
C VAL A 124 0.71 -11.94 3.69
N ASP A 125 0.67 -11.22 2.59
CA ASP A 125 -0.31 -11.32 1.53
C ASP A 125 0.30 -12.03 0.33
N VAL A 126 -0.35 -13.09 -0.13
CA VAL A 126 0.04 -13.90 -1.29
C VAL A 126 -1.16 -14.04 -2.20
N ASP A 127 -1.03 -13.65 -3.46
CA ASP A 127 -2.13 -13.63 -4.42
C ASP A 127 -2.14 -14.86 -5.34
N THR A 128 -1.00 -15.55 -5.45
CA THR A 128 -0.84 -16.69 -6.37
C THR A 128 -0.19 -17.89 -5.66
N PRO A 129 -0.33 -19.11 -6.22
CA PRO A 129 0.42 -20.28 -5.74
C PRO A 129 1.93 -20.05 -5.70
N ALA A 130 2.50 -19.36 -6.70
CA ALA A 130 3.92 -19.06 -6.75
C ALA A 130 4.37 -18.14 -5.60
N GLU A 131 3.60 -17.11 -5.28
CA GLU A 131 3.88 -16.24 -4.13
C GLU A 131 3.75 -16.98 -2.81
N LYS A 132 2.72 -17.83 -2.69
CA LYS A 132 2.55 -18.71 -1.53
C LYS A 132 3.74 -19.63 -1.33
N ASP A 133 4.19 -20.28 -2.40
CA ASP A 133 5.35 -21.16 -2.35
C ASP A 133 6.64 -20.38 -2.03
N ALA A 134 6.83 -19.20 -2.60
CA ALA A 134 7.95 -18.32 -2.30
C ALA A 134 7.99 -17.94 -0.80
N PHE A 135 6.86 -17.52 -0.23
CA PHE A 135 6.75 -17.21 1.19
C PHE A 135 7.02 -18.43 2.08
N LEU A 136 6.34 -19.54 1.83
CA LEU A 136 6.45 -20.73 2.69
C LEU A 136 7.84 -21.36 2.61
N ASN A 137 8.50 -21.34 1.45
CA ASN A 137 9.90 -21.79 1.30
C ASN A 137 10.87 -20.86 2.04
N TRP A 138 10.72 -19.53 1.89
CA TRP A 138 11.52 -18.55 2.62
C TRP A 138 11.37 -18.73 4.14
N TRP A 139 10.14 -18.87 4.62
CA TRP A 139 9.86 -19.08 6.03
C TRP A 139 10.40 -20.42 6.55
N SER A 140 10.23 -21.50 5.76
CA SER A 140 10.79 -22.82 6.10
C SER A 140 12.30 -22.80 6.26
N GLN A 141 13.01 -22.12 5.36
CA GLN A 141 14.47 -21.99 5.42
C GLN A 141 14.91 -21.18 6.62
N SER A 142 14.22 -20.10 6.94
CA SER A 142 14.53 -19.22 8.07
C SER A 142 14.29 -19.88 9.42
N GLU A 143 13.24 -20.72 9.54
CA GLU A 143 12.92 -21.44 10.79
C GLU A 143 13.67 -22.79 10.91
N GLY A 144 14.31 -23.27 9.85
CA GLY A 144 14.92 -24.59 9.82
C GLY A 144 13.91 -25.75 9.93
N ARG A 145 12.64 -25.52 9.61
CA ARG A 145 11.57 -26.53 9.63
C ARG A 145 10.57 -26.31 8.48
N ASP A 146 9.89 -27.38 8.08
CA ASP A 146 8.92 -27.32 6.98
C ASP A 146 7.63 -26.57 7.38
N MET A 147 7.38 -25.43 6.74
CA MET A 147 6.19 -24.60 6.94
C MET A 147 5.18 -24.73 5.79
N ARG A 148 5.45 -25.54 4.77
CA ARG A 148 4.63 -25.63 3.55
C ARG A 148 3.19 -26.14 3.77
N SER A 149 2.94 -26.79 4.88
CA SER A 149 1.58 -27.23 5.29
C SER A 149 0.77 -26.17 6.02
N VAL A 150 1.37 -25.01 6.32
CA VAL A 150 0.65 -23.92 7.02
C VAL A 150 -0.35 -23.27 6.07
N ALA A 151 -1.62 -23.29 6.45
CA ALA A 151 -2.67 -22.62 5.70
C ALA A 151 -2.67 -21.10 6.00
N PRO A 152 -3.04 -20.24 5.04
CA PRO A 152 -3.29 -18.83 5.34
C PRO A 152 -4.41 -18.68 6.38
N THR A 153 -4.35 -17.65 7.22
CA THR A 153 -5.40 -17.36 8.21
C THR A 153 -6.74 -17.07 7.53
N VAL A 154 -6.66 -16.32 6.42
CA VAL A 154 -7.83 -16.01 5.58
C VAL A 154 -7.46 -16.33 4.13
N SER A 155 -8.27 -17.14 3.44
CA SER A 155 -8.16 -17.32 1.99
C SER A 155 -8.87 -16.19 1.25
N SER A 156 -8.25 -15.68 0.18
CA SER A 156 -8.84 -14.68 -0.71
C SER A 156 -9.52 -15.33 -1.92
N PRO A 157 -10.57 -14.71 -2.50
CA PRO A 157 -11.30 -15.30 -3.64
C PRO A 157 -10.53 -15.22 -4.97
N GLY A 158 -9.44 -14.46 -5.01
CA GLY A 158 -8.67 -14.24 -6.24
C GLY A 158 -9.18 -13.11 -7.12
N VAL A 159 -8.72 -13.07 -8.37
CA VAL A 159 -9.15 -12.15 -9.42
C VAL A 159 -9.28 -12.92 -10.73
N PHE A 160 -10.46 -12.85 -11.36
CA PHE A 160 -10.72 -13.48 -12.65
C PHE A 160 -10.81 -12.39 -13.74
N ASP A 161 -10.00 -12.54 -14.78
CA ASP A 161 -10.05 -11.65 -15.93
C ASP A 161 -11.07 -12.18 -16.96
N GLN A 162 -12.18 -11.48 -17.09
CA GLN A 162 -13.23 -11.83 -18.04
C GLN A 162 -12.80 -11.63 -19.50
N ALA A 163 -11.87 -10.72 -19.79
CA ALA A 163 -11.42 -10.43 -21.15
C ALA A 163 -10.55 -11.57 -21.72
N THR A 164 -9.67 -12.11 -20.90
CA THR A 164 -8.79 -13.24 -21.25
C THR A 164 -9.38 -14.59 -20.86
N ASN A 165 -10.48 -14.61 -20.10
CA ASN A 165 -11.09 -15.79 -19.51
C ASN A 165 -10.10 -16.62 -18.66
N GLN A 166 -9.26 -15.96 -17.89
CA GLN A 166 -8.23 -16.58 -17.06
C GLN A 166 -8.24 -16.04 -15.62
N TRP A 167 -7.80 -16.86 -14.69
CA TRP A 167 -7.48 -16.40 -13.33
C TRP A 167 -6.13 -15.69 -13.34
N VAL A 168 -6.12 -14.44 -12.93
CA VAL A 168 -4.90 -13.64 -12.71
C VAL A 168 -4.33 -13.95 -11.33
N HIS A 169 -5.22 -14.02 -10.34
CA HIS A 169 -4.89 -14.39 -8.97
C HIS A 169 -5.82 -15.53 -8.54
N TRP A 170 -5.26 -16.57 -7.93
CA TRP A 170 -6.04 -17.68 -7.38
C TRP A 170 -5.26 -18.39 -6.27
N SER A 171 -5.97 -19.07 -5.40
CA SER A 171 -5.37 -19.81 -4.27
C SER A 171 -4.54 -18.95 -3.32
N GLY A 172 -4.78 -17.63 -3.32
CA GLY A 172 -4.14 -16.66 -2.47
C GLY A 172 -4.70 -16.65 -1.05
N GLY A 173 -4.11 -15.81 -0.22
CA GLY A 173 -4.58 -15.60 1.15
C GLY A 173 -3.63 -14.77 1.99
N HIS A 174 -4.07 -14.50 3.20
CA HIS A 174 -3.41 -13.65 4.15
C HIS A 174 -2.98 -14.46 5.37
N TYR A 175 -1.69 -14.47 5.68
CA TYR A 175 -1.14 -15.04 6.90
C TYR A 175 -1.06 -13.94 7.96
N TYR A 176 -1.71 -14.13 9.10
CA TYR A 176 -1.77 -13.13 10.17
C TYR A 176 -0.77 -13.48 11.27
N PHE A 177 0.05 -12.50 11.60
CA PHE A 177 1.04 -12.61 12.65
C PHE A 177 0.78 -11.53 13.70
N THR A 178 0.62 -11.96 14.95
CA THR A 178 0.47 -11.06 16.10
C THR A 178 1.84 -10.58 16.56
N LEU A 179 1.93 -9.30 16.89
CA LEU A 179 3.17 -8.72 17.42
C LEU A 179 3.45 -9.21 18.85
N PRO A 180 4.70 -9.52 19.18
CA PRO A 180 5.10 -9.74 20.56
C PRO A 180 4.86 -8.48 21.40
N GLU A 181 4.61 -8.67 22.71
CA GLU A 181 4.43 -7.57 23.64
C GLU A 181 5.67 -6.65 23.65
N GLY A 182 5.44 -5.34 23.61
CA GLY A 182 6.49 -4.33 23.61
C GLY A 182 7.18 -4.07 22.27
N VAL A 183 6.88 -4.84 21.23
CA VAL A 183 7.40 -4.58 19.87
C VAL A 183 6.60 -3.45 19.21
N VAL A 184 7.33 -2.42 18.77
CA VAL A 184 6.76 -1.29 18.02
C VAL A 184 7.22 -1.35 16.58
N MET A 185 6.27 -1.34 15.65
CA MET A 185 6.57 -1.34 14.23
C MET A 185 6.96 0.05 13.71
N PRO A 186 7.86 0.12 12.71
CA PRO A 186 8.16 1.38 12.04
C PRO A 186 6.90 1.97 11.41
N THR A 187 6.67 3.28 11.62
CA THR A 187 5.47 3.98 11.12
C THR A 187 5.68 4.73 9.82
N ASP A 188 6.91 4.97 9.44
CA ASP A 188 7.33 5.67 8.23
C ASP A 188 7.33 4.78 6.98
N VAL A 189 7.37 3.47 7.17
CA VAL A 189 7.17 2.43 6.16
C VAL A 189 6.11 1.48 6.70
N GLY A 190 5.12 1.13 5.91
CA GLY A 190 3.98 0.31 6.38
C GLY A 190 3.80 -1.00 5.63
N ASN A 191 4.47 -1.19 4.50
CA ASN A 191 4.42 -2.39 3.68
C ASN A 191 5.66 -2.55 2.82
N TYR A 192 5.87 -3.76 2.34
CA TYR A 192 7.03 -4.12 1.52
C TYR A 192 6.76 -5.38 0.70
N THR A 193 7.23 -5.40 -0.55
CA THR A 193 7.24 -6.62 -1.37
C THR A 193 8.62 -7.26 -1.28
N HIS A 194 8.69 -8.44 -0.66
CA HIS A 194 9.95 -9.18 -0.49
C HIS A 194 10.23 -10.05 -1.71
N GLN A 195 11.40 -9.87 -2.30
CA GLN A 195 11.90 -10.69 -3.41
C GLN A 195 12.71 -11.86 -2.87
N THR A 196 12.49 -13.04 -3.42
CA THR A 196 13.26 -14.25 -3.13
C THR A 196 13.68 -14.90 -4.44
N PRO A 197 14.67 -15.82 -4.45
CA PRO A 197 14.99 -16.58 -5.66
C PRO A 197 13.82 -17.42 -6.22
N ALA A 198 12.83 -17.74 -5.38
CA ALA A 198 11.66 -18.53 -5.74
C ALA A 198 10.44 -17.69 -6.17
N GLY A 199 10.52 -16.37 -6.08
CA GLY A 199 9.42 -15.45 -6.36
C GLY A 199 9.30 -14.36 -5.31
N LYS A 200 8.16 -13.68 -5.25
CA LYS A 200 7.89 -12.55 -4.35
C LYS A 200 6.69 -12.83 -3.43
N PHE A 201 6.58 -12.07 -2.34
CA PHE A 201 5.39 -11.98 -1.50
C PHE A 201 5.32 -10.60 -0.82
N SER A 202 4.12 -10.17 -0.44
CA SER A 202 3.91 -8.87 0.19
C SER A 202 3.80 -8.98 1.71
N VAL A 203 4.43 -8.03 2.42
CA VAL A 203 4.38 -7.91 3.88
C VAL A 203 3.78 -6.56 4.22
N ALA A 204 2.73 -6.52 5.04
CA ALA A 204 2.10 -5.30 5.52
C ALA A 204 2.09 -5.25 7.05
N TRP A 205 2.38 -4.08 7.62
CA TRP A 205 2.34 -3.83 9.07
C TRP A 205 1.77 -2.45 9.42
N GLY A 206 1.38 -1.64 8.43
CA GLY A 206 0.72 -0.36 8.62
C GLY A 206 0.37 0.33 7.32
N GLY A 207 -0.51 1.33 7.37
CA GLY A 207 -0.91 2.09 6.19
C GLY A 207 -1.61 1.27 5.10
N ARG A 208 -2.08 0.07 5.43
CA ARG A 208 -2.76 -0.86 4.52
C ARG A 208 -3.95 -1.51 5.20
N TYR A 209 -4.99 -1.78 4.43
CA TYR A 209 -6.13 -2.55 4.89
C TYR A 209 -6.30 -3.82 4.06
N ILE A 210 -6.87 -4.84 4.66
CA ILE A 210 -7.21 -6.10 4.01
C ILE A 210 -8.63 -6.50 4.36
N LEU A 211 -9.32 -7.10 3.37
CA LEU A 211 -10.65 -7.64 3.59
C LEU A 211 -10.58 -8.88 4.47
N ILE A 212 -11.57 -8.99 5.35
CA ILE A 212 -11.72 -10.12 6.27
C ILE A 212 -13.09 -10.81 6.05
N PRO A 213 -13.29 -12.07 6.50
CA PRO A 213 -14.63 -12.62 6.59
C PRO A 213 -15.57 -11.69 7.38
N PRO A 214 -16.83 -11.57 6.99
CA PRO A 214 -17.56 -12.32 5.98
C PRO A 214 -17.58 -11.69 4.58
N SER A 215 -16.60 -10.86 4.21
CA SER A 215 -16.59 -10.14 2.95
C SER A 215 -16.66 -11.04 1.72
N VAL A 216 -17.33 -10.53 0.68
CA VAL A 216 -17.53 -11.22 -0.60
C VAL A 216 -17.19 -10.26 -1.75
N ARG A 217 -16.60 -10.79 -2.81
CA ARG A 217 -16.40 -10.14 -4.09
C ARG A 217 -17.08 -10.94 -5.20
N ALA A 218 -17.04 -10.43 -6.44
CA ALA A 218 -17.61 -11.14 -7.59
C ALA A 218 -17.03 -12.57 -7.74
N GLU A 219 -15.73 -12.73 -7.43
CA GLU A 219 -15.01 -13.99 -7.55
C GLU A 219 -15.27 -14.95 -6.37
N GLY A 220 -15.82 -14.46 -5.26
CA GLY A 220 -16.13 -15.30 -4.10
C GLY A 220 -15.93 -14.62 -2.74
N ALA A 221 -15.93 -15.44 -1.71
CA ALA A 221 -15.86 -15.01 -0.31
C ALA A 221 -14.45 -15.11 0.27
N TYR A 222 -14.11 -14.16 1.15
CA TYR A 222 -12.98 -14.29 2.07
C TYR A 222 -13.37 -15.30 3.16
N ARG A 223 -12.53 -16.29 3.40
CA ARG A 223 -12.84 -17.39 4.33
C ARG A 223 -11.73 -17.58 5.35
N PHE A 224 -12.10 -17.78 6.59
CA PHE A 224 -11.18 -18.25 7.61
C PHE A 224 -10.73 -19.69 7.30
N THR A 225 -9.41 -19.91 7.21
CA THR A 225 -8.84 -21.21 6.79
C THR A 225 -7.71 -21.70 7.69
N GLY A 226 -7.06 -20.82 8.43
CA GLY A 226 -5.96 -21.15 9.34
C GLY A 226 -5.90 -20.22 10.54
N MET A 227 -5.03 -20.52 11.48
CA MET A 227 -4.87 -19.74 12.71
C MET A 227 -3.95 -18.53 12.46
N ASP A 228 -4.16 -17.46 13.23
CA ASP A 228 -3.14 -16.44 13.40
C ASP A 228 -2.01 -16.97 14.32
N MET A 229 -0.81 -16.45 14.13
CA MET A 229 0.42 -16.95 14.75
C MET A 229 1.23 -15.80 15.33
N PRO A 230 2.07 -16.04 16.35
CA PRO A 230 3.07 -15.05 16.75
C PRO A 230 4.01 -14.73 15.59
N ALA A 231 4.38 -13.45 15.44
CA ALA A 231 5.33 -13.05 14.41
C ALA A 231 6.70 -13.73 14.63
N PRO A 232 7.22 -14.46 13.63
CA PRO A 232 8.55 -15.07 13.75
C PRO A 232 9.62 -13.98 13.73
N PRO A 233 10.75 -14.18 14.46
CA PRO A 233 11.84 -13.19 14.52
C PRO A 233 12.31 -12.73 13.13
N VAL A 234 12.46 -13.66 12.20
CA VAL A 234 12.90 -13.34 10.83
C VAL A 234 11.99 -12.34 10.10
N LEU A 235 10.69 -12.34 10.38
CA LEU A 235 9.76 -11.37 9.81
C LEU A 235 9.91 -9.99 10.45
N LEU A 236 10.20 -9.94 11.75
CA LEU A 236 10.51 -8.70 12.47
C LEU A 236 11.83 -8.10 11.97
N ASP A 237 12.87 -8.94 11.81
CA ASP A 237 14.18 -8.51 11.27
C ASP A 237 14.05 -7.98 9.83
N LEU A 238 13.24 -8.64 9.00
CA LEU A 238 12.96 -8.18 7.63
C LEU A 238 12.36 -6.76 7.64
N ILE A 239 11.37 -6.52 8.49
CA ILE A 239 10.69 -5.22 8.60
C ILE A 239 11.66 -4.16 9.12
N GLN A 240 12.45 -4.48 10.16
CA GLN A 240 13.42 -3.56 10.74
C GLN A 240 14.49 -3.17 9.72
N GLY A 241 15.06 -4.14 9.00
CA GLY A 241 16.05 -3.89 7.96
C GLY A 241 15.51 -2.98 6.83
N ARG A 242 14.23 -3.14 6.46
CA ARG A 242 13.58 -2.25 5.48
C ARG A 242 13.40 -0.83 6.00
N ALA A 243 13.07 -0.66 7.26
CA ALA A 243 12.97 0.67 7.88
C ALA A 243 14.33 1.37 7.92
N GLU A 244 15.40 0.64 8.23
CA GLU A 244 16.78 1.16 8.23
C GLU A 244 17.21 1.62 6.82
N ILE A 245 16.96 0.82 5.79
CA ILE A 245 17.22 1.19 4.38
C ILE A 245 16.44 2.45 4.01
N ALA A 246 15.15 2.51 4.32
CA ALA A 246 14.32 3.66 4.02
C ALA A 246 14.79 4.93 4.77
N ALA A 247 15.22 4.80 6.03
CA ALA A 247 15.78 5.90 6.81
C ALA A 247 17.10 6.41 6.22
N ALA A 248 18.02 5.51 5.88
CA ALA A 248 19.29 5.85 5.24
C ALA A 248 19.07 6.57 3.90
N ASN A 249 18.16 6.09 3.06
CA ASN A 249 17.83 6.74 1.78
C ASN A 249 17.25 8.15 1.96
N ARG A 250 16.39 8.36 2.97
CA ARG A 250 15.87 9.70 3.28
C ARG A 250 16.97 10.65 3.77
N GLN A 251 17.86 10.16 4.60
CA GLN A 251 18.99 10.96 5.09
C GLN A 251 19.87 11.41 3.94
N ARG A 252 20.31 10.51 3.07
CA ARG A 252 21.10 10.83 1.88
C ARG A 252 20.40 11.82 0.94
N ALA A 253 19.09 11.65 0.75
CA ALA A 253 18.31 12.60 -0.05
C ALA A 253 18.21 13.99 0.61
N ALA A 254 18.21 14.09 1.93
CA ALA A 254 18.26 15.36 2.64
C ALA A 254 19.62 16.02 2.57
N GLU A 255 20.71 15.25 2.71
CA GLU A 255 22.10 15.72 2.58
C GLU A 255 22.34 16.30 1.18
N ARG A 256 21.99 15.58 0.11
CA ARG A 256 22.09 16.10 -1.28
C ARG A 256 21.32 17.40 -1.49
N ARG A 257 20.12 17.53 -0.92
CA ARG A 257 19.34 18.78 -1.01
C ARG A 257 20.00 19.94 -0.24
N ALA A 258 20.70 19.65 0.86
CA ALA A 258 21.40 20.67 1.65
C ALA A 258 22.69 21.14 0.99
N GLU A 259 23.34 20.30 0.18
CA GLU A 259 24.55 20.62 -0.58
C GLU A 259 24.28 21.53 -1.78
N GLY A 260 23.01 21.71 -2.18
CA GLY A 260 22.58 22.52 -3.31
C GLY A 260 22.70 21.78 -4.65
N GLY A 261 21.79 22.10 -5.58
CA GLY A 261 21.82 21.60 -6.95
C GLY A 261 22.93 22.31 -7.76
N GLY A 262 23.58 21.58 -8.66
CA GLY A 262 24.49 22.13 -9.66
C GLY A 262 23.83 22.25 -11.05
N GLU A 263 24.55 22.67 -12.06
CA GLU A 263 24.06 22.75 -13.46
C GLU A 263 23.43 21.47 -13.97
N PHE A 264 23.79 20.32 -13.37
CA PHE A 264 23.18 19.01 -13.67
C PHE A 264 21.73 18.90 -13.16
N ASP A 265 21.47 19.36 -11.94
CA ASP A 265 20.12 19.35 -11.39
C ASP A 265 19.22 20.31 -12.16
N ASP A 266 19.73 21.48 -12.55
CA ASP A 266 19.01 22.46 -13.38
C ASP A 266 18.62 21.87 -14.75
N ALA A 267 19.51 21.11 -15.40
CA ALA A 267 19.22 20.44 -16.66
C ALA A 267 18.19 19.30 -16.53
N ILE A 268 18.23 18.53 -15.43
CA ILE A 268 17.19 17.52 -15.14
C ILE A 268 15.86 18.20 -14.88
N ASP A 269 15.87 19.30 -14.15
CA ASP A 269 14.69 20.08 -13.83
C ASP A 269 14.04 20.62 -15.12
N GLU A 270 14.79 21.27 -16.00
CA GLU A 270 14.32 21.78 -17.31
C GLU A 270 13.76 20.63 -18.17
N TRP A 271 14.45 19.50 -18.24
CA TRP A 271 13.97 18.32 -18.94
C TRP A 271 12.67 17.79 -18.32
N SER A 272 12.59 17.67 -16.99
CA SER A 272 11.40 17.17 -16.28
C SER A 272 10.18 18.07 -16.49
N GLU A 273 10.37 19.37 -16.65
CA GLU A 273 9.30 20.33 -17.00
C GLU A 273 8.81 20.14 -18.44
N SER A 274 9.69 19.71 -19.33
CA SER A 274 9.39 19.57 -20.76
C SER A 274 8.64 18.29 -21.13
N ILE A 275 8.56 17.30 -20.22
CA ILE A 275 7.96 16.00 -20.49
C ILE A 275 6.77 15.73 -19.56
N GLU A 276 5.68 15.24 -20.14
CA GLU A 276 4.48 14.87 -19.38
C GLU A 276 4.56 13.43 -18.84
N TRP A 277 3.84 13.13 -17.75
CA TRP A 277 3.74 11.77 -17.27
C TRP A 277 3.14 10.79 -18.29
N SER A 278 2.25 11.28 -19.15
CA SER A 278 1.65 10.51 -20.25
C SER A 278 2.68 10.01 -21.25
N ASP A 279 3.74 10.79 -21.52
CA ASP A 279 4.77 10.44 -22.47
C ASP A 279 5.65 9.30 -21.98
N ILE A 280 5.76 9.16 -20.64
CA ILE A 280 6.54 8.10 -20.00
C ILE A 280 5.68 6.87 -19.71
N LEU A 281 4.46 7.07 -19.20
CA LEU A 281 3.63 5.99 -18.69
C LEU A 281 2.88 5.23 -19.79
N SER A 282 2.33 5.95 -20.77
CA SER A 282 1.49 5.33 -21.82
C SER A 282 2.24 4.32 -22.70
N PRO A 283 3.50 4.57 -23.11
CA PRO A 283 4.28 3.58 -23.89
C PRO A 283 4.49 2.25 -23.15
N HIS A 284 4.47 2.27 -21.82
CA HIS A 284 4.64 1.11 -20.96
C HIS A 284 3.32 0.50 -20.50
N GLY A 285 2.21 0.82 -21.18
CA GLY A 285 0.91 0.19 -20.95
C GLY A 285 0.13 0.72 -19.75
N TRP A 286 0.57 1.80 -19.12
CA TRP A 286 -0.22 2.50 -18.11
C TRP A 286 -1.37 3.26 -18.75
N VAL A 287 -2.52 3.27 -18.10
CA VAL A 287 -3.73 3.92 -18.61
C VAL A 287 -4.19 4.99 -17.62
N PRO A 288 -4.34 6.27 -18.06
CA PRO A 288 -4.89 7.30 -17.21
C PRO A 288 -6.36 7.01 -16.91
N THR A 289 -6.78 7.24 -15.67
CA THR A 289 -8.19 7.23 -15.32
C THR A 289 -8.82 8.61 -15.57
N MET A 290 -10.15 8.69 -15.51
CA MET A 290 -10.83 10.00 -15.54
C MET A 290 -10.87 10.67 -14.17
N ASP A 291 -10.36 9.99 -13.14
CA ASP A 291 -10.39 10.44 -11.75
C ASP A 291 -9.06 11.10 -11.35
N THR A 292 -9.14 11.95 -10.35
CA THR A 292 -7.98 12.54 -9.68
C THR A 292 -7.88 12.05 -8.24
N ASP A 293 -6.68 12.05 -7.70
CA ASP A 293 -6.46 11.81 -6.27
C ASP A 293 -6.87 13.05 -5.46
N ARG A 294 -6.93 12.89 -4.15
CA ARG A 294 -7.26 13.95 -3.18
C ARG A 294 -6.44 15.24 -3.34
N CYS A 295 -5.24 15.12 -3.87
CA CYS A 295 -4.34 16.23 -4.17
C CYS A 295 -4.57 16.87 -5.55
N GLY A 296 -5.64 16.50 -6.27
CA GLY A 296 -5.93 16.98 -7.61
C GLY A 296 -5.12 16.32 -8.72
N CYS A 297 -4.13 15.49 -8.39
CA CYS A 297 -3.24 14.85 -9.38
C CYS A 297 -3.89 13.64 -10.05
N PRO A 298 -3.56 13.37 -11.34
CA PRO A 298 -4.15 12.26 -12.11
C PRO A 298 -3.85 10.89 -11.48
N ILE A 299 -4.86 10.01 -11.52
CA ILE A 299 -4.73 8.61 -11.16
C ILE A 299 -4.45 7.78 -12.41
N TRP A 300 -3.54 6.82 -12.28
CA TRP A 300 -3.16 5.91 -13.34
C TRP A 300 -3.37 4.45 -12.91
N THR A 301 -3.78 3.62 -13.86
CA THR A 301 -3.87 2.16 -13.72
C THR A 301 -2.62 1.54 -14.33
N ALA A 302 -1.94 0.68 -13.59
CA ALA A 302 -0.79 -0.07 -14.07
C ALA A 302 -1.17 -1.10 -15.15
N PRO A 303 -0.21 -1.60 -15.95
CA PRO A 303 -0.45 -2.67 -16.90
C PRO A 303 -1.01 -3.92 -16.22
N GLY A 304 -1.90 -4.64 -16.93
CA GLY A 304 -2.52 -5.87 -16.43
C GLY A 304 -3.90 -5.65 -15.81
N VAL A 305 -4.36 -6.64 -15.04
CA VAL A 305 -5.69 -6.64 -14.41
C VAL A 305 -5.57 -6.30 -12.94
N HIS A 306 -6.29 -5.29 -12.51
CA HIS A 306 -6.26 -4.79 -11.13
C HIS A 306 -7.65 -4.79 -10.50
N GLY A 307 -7.72 -5.13 -9.21
CA GLY A 307 -8.96 -5.05 -8.43
C GLY A 307 -9.40 -3.62 -8.08
N SER A 308 -8.54 -2.63 -8.38
CA SER A 308 -8.82 -1.19 -8.26
C SER A 308 -8.12 -0.45 -9.40
N PRO A 309 -8.75 0.56 -10.02
CA PRO A 309 -8.11 1.35 -11.06
C PRO A 309 -6.99 2.25 -10.53
N LYS A 310 -6.96 2.53 -9.23
CA LYS A 310 -5.93 3.34 -8.60
C LYS A 310 -4.66 2.52 -8.36
N SER A 311 -3.77 2.49 -9.35
CA SER A 311 -2.46 1.87 -9.23
C SER A 311 -1.37 2.88 -8.86
N ALA A 312 -1.46 4.12 -9.37
CA ALA A 312 -0.53 5.20 -9.04
C ALA A 312 -1.20 6.57 -9.09
N THR A 313 -0.57 7.56 -8.45
CA THR A 313 -0.87 8.98 -8.58
C THR A 313 0.35 9.68 -9.16
N ALA A 314 0.19 10.32 -10.33
CA ALA A 314 1.24 11.10 -10.97
C ALA A 314 1.18 12.55 -10.46
N HIS A 315 2.06 12.90 -9.54
CA HIS A 315 2.12 14.26 -9.00
C HIS A 315 2.76 15.23 -9.99
N ASP A 316 2.39 16.50 -9.89
CA ASP A 316 2.98 17.61 -10.66
C ASP A 316 3.11 18.88 -9.79
N GLY A 317 3.58 19.98 -10.39
CA GLY A 317 3.74 21.24 -9.69
C GLY A 317 2.43 21.88 -9.22
N GLY A 318 1.28 21.46 -9.78
CA GLY A 318 -0.06 21.89 -9.36
C GLY A 318 -0.65 21.09 -8.22
N CYS A 319 0.10 20.12 -7.67
CA CYS A 319 -0.36 19.25 -6.61
C CYS A 319 -0.79 20.02 -5.35
N ASP A 320 -2.03 19.80 -4.88
CA ASP A 320 -2.58 20.45 -3.68
C ASP A 320 -1.81 20.14 -2.38
N LEU A 321 -0.93 19.11 -2.37
CA LEU A 321 -0.01 18.89 -1.26
C LEU A 321 1.01 20.04 -1.12
N GLY A 322 1.26 20.80 -2.19
CA GLY A 322 2.11 22.00 -2.20
C GLY A 322 3.57 21.78 -1.79
N ARG A 323 4.02 20.52 -1.83
CA ARG A 323 5.39 20.12 -1.50
C ARG A 323 6.20 19.64 -2.71
N TYR A 324 5.58 19.60 -3.87
CA TYR A 324 6.20 19.21 -5.13
C TYR A 324 6.28 20.42 -6.06
N THR A 325 7.40 20.54 -6.75
CA THR A 325 7.55 21.36 -7.94
C THR A 325 7.32 20.50 -9.17
N THR A 326 7.20 21.08 -10.35
CA THR A 326 7.07 20.33 -11.61
C THR A 326 8.24 19.38 -11.82
N THR A 327 9.42 19.75 -11.35
CA THR A 327 10.68 19.03 -11.55
C THR A 327 10.85 17.83 -10.62
N ASN A 328 10.38 17.92 -9.39
CA ASN A 328 10.59 16.90 -8.36
C ASN A 328 9.32 16.11 -8.00
N ALA A 329 8.21 16.36 -8.69
CA ALA A 329 6.96 15.67 -8.45
C ALA A 329 7.07 14.19 -8.87
N PRO A 330 6.85 13.22 -7.95
CA PRO A 330 7.03 11.82 -8.25
C PRO A 330 5.75 11.16 -8.76
N LEU A 331 5.90 9.99 -9.38
CA LEU A 331 4.85 8.98 -9.42
C LEU A 331 4.80 8.29 -8.06
N HIS A 332 3.65 8.32 -7.38
CA HIS A 332 3.42 7.54 -6.16
C HIS A 332 2.67 6.25 -6.53
N VAL A 333 3.28 5.12 -6.33
CA VAL A 333 2.74 3.80 -6.67
C VAL A 333 2.04 3.20 -5.45
N TRP A 334 0.75 2.87 -5.61
CA TRP A 334 -0.11 2.32 -4.55
C TRP A 334 -0.20 0.80 -4.57
N THR A 335 -0.04 0.19 -5.76
CA THR A 335 -0.09 -1.26 -5.95
C THR A 335 1.29 -1.90 -5.74
N ASP A 336 1.31 -3.19 -5.49
CA ASP A 336 2.53 -4.02 -5.45
C ASP A 336 2.65 -4.88 -6.72
N HIS A 337 1.78 -4.64 -7.70
CA HIS A 337 1.65 -5.38 -8.96
C HIS A 337 1.59 -4.39 -10.12
N THR A 338 2.72 -3.74 -10.43
CA THR A 338 2.84 -2.88 -11.63
C THR A 338 3.32 -3.71 -12.80
N ASP A 339 4.60 -4.02 -12.78
CA ASP A 339 5.35 -4.94 -13.61
C ASP A 339 6.59 -5.39 -12.81
N ASN A 340 7.27 -6.42 -13.29
CA ASN A 340 8.41 -6.96 -12.54
C ASN A 340 9.58 -5.99 -12.39
N LEU A 341 9.79 -5.09 -13.36
CA LEU A 341 10.92 -4.14 -13.33
C LEU A 341 10.71 -3.08 -12.27
N LEU A 342 9.55 -2.41 -12.32
CA LEU A 342 9.24 -1.33 -11.38
C LEU A 342 9.00 -1.86 -9.96
N ASP A 343 8.32 -3.00 -9.81
CA ASP A 343 8.11 -3.64 -8.51
C ASP A 343 9.44 -3.98 -7.83
N THR A 344 10.40 -4.54 -8.60
CA THR A 344 11.74 -4.86 -8.11
C THR A 344 12.48 -3.60 -7.69
N TRP A 345 12.50 -2.57 -8.55
CA TRP A 345 13.20 -1.31 -8.29
C TRP A 345 12.67 -0.60 -7.03
N LEU A 346 11.34 -0.49 -6.88
CA LEU A 346 10.71 0.13 -5.70
C LEU A 346 11.00 -0.68 -4.43
N SER A 347 10.95 -2.00 -4.55
CA SER A 347 11.22 -2.92 -3.46
C SER A 347 12.66 -2.78 -2.96
N GLU A 348 13.65 -2.87 -3.84
CA GLU A 348 15.06 -2.77 -3.47
C GLU A 348 15.39 -1.45 -2.77
N ARG A 349 14.72 -0.36 -3.15
CA ARG A 349 14.95 0.98 -2.58
C ARG A 349 14.07 1.32 -1.38
N GLY A 350 13.14 0.45 -1.01
CA GLY A 350 12.23 0.70 0.11
C GLY A 350 11.37 1.95 -0.06
N THR A 351 10.98 2.27 -1.29
CA THR A 351 10.19 3.44 -1.62
C THR A 351 8.91 3.07 -2.38
N LYS A 352 7.94 3.97 -2.36
CA LYS A 352 6.74 3.91 -3.20
C LYS A 352 6.67 5.05 -4.21
N THR A 353 7.76 5.83 -4.31
CA THR A 353 7.82 6.97 -5.22
C THR A 353 9.00 6.85 -6.16
N ILE A 354 8.80 7.32 -7.40
CA ILE A 354 9.83 7.33 -8.45
C ILE A 354 9.70 8.62 -9.27
N THR A 355 10.83 9.24 -9.62
CA THR A 355 10.85 10.43 -10.48
C THR A 355 10.76 10.05 -11.96
N LYS A 356 10.46 11.02 -12.83
CA LYS A 356 10.39 10.81 -14.28
C LYS A 356 11.67 10.19 -14.85
N LEU A 357 12.83 10.75 -14.50
CA LEU A 357 14.13 10.25 -14.96
C LEU A 357 14.42 8.83 -14.47
N GLN A 358 14.13 8.55 -13.20
CA GLN A 358 14.31 7.21 -12.65
C GLN A 358 13.38 6.19 -13.33
N LEU A 359 12.14 6.58 -13.66
CA LEU A 359 11.20 5.68 -14.32
C LEU A 359 11.65 5.33 -15.74
N ILE A 360 12.17 6.31 -16.50
CA ILE A 360 12.79 6.05 -17.82
C ILE A 360 14.00 5.13 -17.65
N ALA A 361 14.85 5.38 -16.66
CA ALA A 361 16.00 4.51 -16.41
C ALA A 361 15.56 3.07 -16.12
N VAL A 362 14.50 2.86 -15.33
CA VAL A 362 13.95 1.53 -15.04
C VAL A 362 13.45 0.84 -16.29
N TYR A 363 12.67 1.51 -17.10
CA TYR A 363 12.00 0.89 -18.23
C TYR A 363 12.89 0.71 -19.47
N GLU A 364 13.78 1.67 -19.72
CA GLU A 364 14.49 1.75 -21.00
C GLU A 364 16.01 1.54 -20.87
N HIS A 365 16.55 1.64 -19.65
CA HIS A 365 18.00 1.63 -19.43
C HIS A 365 18.46 0.68 -18.33
N ASN A 366 17.72 -0.42 -18.06
CA ASN A 366 18.04 -1.43 -17.04
C ASN A 366 18.37 -0.81 -15.65
N SER A 367 17.63 0.22 -15.26
CA SER A 367 17.81 0.99 -14.01
C SER A 367 19.11 1.83 -13.98
N ASP A 368 19.81 1.98 -15.10
CA ASP A 368 21.01 2.83 -15.22
C ASP A 368 20.62 4.29 -15.54
N VAL A 369 20.59 5.13 -14.50
CA VAL A 369 20.26 6.57 -14.63
C VAL A 369 21.30 7.30 -15.48
N ALA A 370 22.58 6.93 -15.41
CA ALA A 370 23.62 7.57 -16.22
C ALA A 370 23.43 7.26 -17.72
N SER A 371 23.01 6.05 -18.06
CA SER A 371 22.63 5.68 -19.41
C SER A 371 21.41 6.47 -19.90
N ALA A 372 20.38 6.61 -19.05
CA ALA A 372 19.21 7.43 -19.35
C ALA A 372 19.59 8.91 -19.60
N CYS A 373 20.42 9.50 -18.75
CA CYS A 373 20.90 10.87 -18.93
C CYS A 373 21.63 11.05 -20.29
N ARG A 374 22.49 10.11 -20.68
CA ARG A 374 23.17 10.15 -21.99
C ARG A 374 22.18 10.09 -23.15
N ALA A 375 21.20 9.20 -23.07
CA ALA A 375 20.19 9.03 -24.11
C ALA A 375 19.28 10.26 -24.26
N LEU A 376 19.02 10.95 -23.17
CA LEU A 376 18.20 12.18 -23.12
C LEU A 376 18.97 13.45 -23.46
N GLY A 377 20.27 13.36 -23.83
CA GLY A 377 21.08 14.51 -24.15
C GLY A 377 21.54 15.35 -22.95
N LEU A 378 21.40 14.83 -21.75
CA LEU A 378 21.89 15.43 -20.49
C LEU A 378 23.39 15.08 -20.25
N ALA A 379 24.09 14.61 -21.24
CA ALA A 379 25.36 13.88 -21.17
C ALA A 379 26.60 14.74 -20.86
N THR A 380 26.58 16.04 -21.15
CA THR A 380 27.72 16.92 -20.79
C THR A 380 27.90 17.06 -19.28
N LEU A 381 26.87 16.72 -18.55
CA LEU A 381 26.83 16.69 -17.08
C LEU A 381 26.93 15.25 -16.53
N ALA A 382 26.79 14.24 -17.40
CA ALA A 382 26.83 12.83 -17.02
C ALA A 382 28.19 12.35 -16.50
N ASP A 383 29.32 12.99 -16.95
CA ASP A 383 30.64 12.67 -16.40
C ASP A 383 30.78 13.17 -14.96
N THR A 384 30.15 14.28 -14.62
CA THR A 384 30.04 14.78 -13.24
C THR A 384 29.03 13.94 -12.45
N ALA A 385 27.91 13.56 -13.07
CA ALA A 385 26.93 12.66 -12.50
C ALA A 385 27.48 11.23 -12.33
N ALA A 386 28.30 10.71 -13.24
CA ALA A 386 28.94 9.41 -13.09
C ALA A 386 29.87 9.37 -11.88
N THR A 387 30.48 10.49 -11.51
CA THR A 387 31.27 10.63 -10.27
C THR A 387 30.36 10.72 -9.04
N LEU A 388 29.20 11.36 -9.15
CA LEU A 388 28.18 11.47 -8.10
C LEU A 388 27.29 10.23 -8.00
N LEU A 389 27.10 9.49 -9.11
CA LEU A 389 26.28 8.29 -9.23
C LEU A 389 27.11 6.99 -9.16
N ALA A 390 28.44 7.06 -9.30
CA ALA A 390 29.37 5.95 -9.09
C ALA A 390 29.65 5.68 -7.61
N ASP A 391 29.24 6.57 -6.73
CA ASP A 391 29.00 6.16 -5.36
C ASP A 391 27.91 5.08 -5.41
N ASP A 392 28.18 3.92 -4.83
CA ASP A 392 27.39 2.69 -4.78
C ASP A 392 25.91 2.87 -4.38
N ASP A 393 25.47 4.10 -4.17
CA ASP A 393 24.22 4.53 -3.59
C ASP A 393 22.99 4.49 -4.51
N LEU A 394 23.19 4.33 -5.82
CA LEU A 394 22.10 4.07 -6.77
C LEU A 394 22.05 2.60 -7.22
N ARG A 395 22.95 1.76 -6.71
CA ARG A 395 22.94 0.30 -6.94
C ARG A 395 22.42 -0.49 -5.75
N ILE A 396 21.92 0.18 -4.71
CA ILE A 396 21.30 -0.50 -3.55
C ILE A 396 19.84 -0.08 -3.42
#